data_7d38a8dc04abe3dabd613cdcebfb657b
#
_entry.id   7d38a8dc04abe3dabd613cdcebfb657b
#
_cell.length_a   1.000
_cell.length_b   1.000
_cell.length_c   1.000
_cell.angle_alpha   90.00
_cell.angle_beta   90.00
_cell.angle_gamma   90.00
#
_symmetry.space_group_name_H-M   'P 1'
#
loop_
_entity.id
_entity.type
_entity.pdbx_description
1 polymer ?
#
loop_
_entity_poly.entity_id
_entity_poly.type
_entity_poly.pdbx_seq_one_letter_code
_entity_poly.pdbx_strand_id
1 'polypeptide(L)'
;MMDPRELVAFAEAAVDQVEPIFRSGIGAPPAHFKSRGDFATEVDLAIEKQLRDILQQMTGIPVYGEESGGSIHDTVWVVDPIDGTANYSAGNPMAGILVALVHEGQTVVA
;
A
#
# COMPACT_ATOMS: atom_id res chain seq x y z
N MET A 1 -6.43 -13.95 16.65
CA MET A 1 -6.32 -12.78 15.76
C MET A 1 -7.17 -11.66 16.34
N MET A 2 -6.78 -10.43 16.12
CA MET A 2 -7.55 -9.25 16.55
C MET A 2 -8.90 -9.20 15.85
N ASP A 3 -9.86 -8.50 16.47
CA ASP A 3 -11.19 -8.27 15.86
C ASP A 3 -11.01 -7.57 14.50
N PRO A 4 -11.65 -8.06 13.43
CA PRO A 4 -11.59 -7.41 12.11
C PRO A 4 -11.98 -5.93 12.13
N ARG A 5 -12.89 -5.52 13.02
CA ARG A 5 -13.28 -4.11 13.14
C ARG A 5 -12.13 -3.23 13.66
N GLU A 6 -11.31 -3.76 14.58
CA GLU A 6 -10.11 -3.07 15.04
C GLU A 6 -9.07 -3.01 13.94
N LEU A 7 -8.94 -4.07 13.17
CA LEU A 7 -8.00 -4.13 12.05
C LEU A 7 -8.36 -3.14 10.94
N VAL A 8 -9.66 -2.97 10.65
CA VAL A 8 -10.13 -1.92 9.72
C VAL A 8 -9.71 -0.55 10.23
N ALA A 9 -9.87 -0.27 11.52
CA ALA A 9 -9.50 1.01 12.10
C ALA A 9 -7.98 1.28 11.97
N PHE A 10 -7.14 0.26 12.16
CA PHE A 10 -5.70 0.40 11.95
C PHE A 10 -5.36 0.65 10.48
N ALA A 11 -6.03 -0.05 9.56
CA ALA A 11 -5.82 0.17 8.13
C ALA A 11 -6.21 1.59 7.72
N GLU A 12 -7.35 2.08 8.19
CA GLU A 12 -7.80 3.45 7.93
C GLU A 12 -6.82 4.47 8.50
N ALA A 13 -6.34 4.28 9.72
CA ALA A 13 -5.36 5.17 10.34
C ALA A 13 -4.05 5.20 9.54
N ALA A 14 -3.59 4.05 9.06
CA ALA A 14 -2.39 3.97 8.24
C ALA A 14 -2.55 4.71 6.92
N VAL A 15 -3.68 4.51 6.23
CA VAL A 15 -3.97 5.21 4.97
C VAL A 15 -4.08 6.71 5.21
N ASP A 16 -4.72 7.14 6.29
CA ASP A 16 -4.84 8.57 6.62
C ASP A 16 -3.46 9.21 6.80
N GLN A 17 -2.49 8.49 7.35
CA GLN A 17 -1.14 9.03 7.53
C GLN A 17 -0.38 9.21 6.23
N VAL A 18 -0.61 8.37 5.24
CA VAL A 18 0.09 8.45 3.94
C VAL A 18 -0.68 9.25 2.89
N GLU A 19 -1.95 9.54 3.13
CA GLU A 19 -2.79 10.29 2.19
C GLU A 19 -2.21 11.65 1.78
N PRO A 20 -1.62 12.46 2.70
CA PRO A 20 -0.98 13.71 2.28
C PRO A 20 0.19 13.50 1.30
N ILE A 21 0.96 12.43 1.46
CA ILE A 21 2.05 12.09 0.54
C ILE A 21 1.46 11.74 -0.83
N PHE A 22 0.42 10.91 -0.83
CA PHE A 22 -0.29 10.54 -2.06
C PHE A 22 -0.80 11.78 -2.79
N ARG A 23 -1.48 12.66 -2.08
CA ARG A 23 -2.10 13.86 -2.67
C ARG A 23 -1.06 14.82 -3.22
N SER A 24 0.01 15.09 -2.48
CA SER A 24 1.04 16.04 -2.90
C SER A 24 1.93 15.51 -4.01
N GLY A 25 1.99 14.20 -4.20
CA GLY A 25 2.86 13.56 -5.17
C GLY A 25 2.24 13.34 -6.55
N ILE A 26 0.98 13.68 -6.76
CA ILE A 26 0.30 13.49 -8.05
C ILE A 26 1.12 14.17 -9.17
N GLY A 27 1.41 13.42 -10.23
CA GLY A 27 2.25 13.89 -11.33
C GLY A 27 3.73 13.51 -11.19
N ALA A 28 4.12 12.78 -10.14
CA ALA A 28 5.49 12.34 -9.95
C ALA A 28 6.00 11.53 -11.16
N PRO A 29 7.25 11.77 -11.62
CA PRO A 29 7.76 11.08 -12.80
C PRO A 29 8.07 9.61 -12.51
N PRO A 30 8.08 8.75 -13.56
CA PRO A 30 8.56 7.38 -13.40
C PRO A 30 10.00 7.36 -12.87
N ALA A 31 10.28 6.44 -11.93
CA ALA A 31 11.60 6.32 -11.30
C ALA A 31 12.17 4.91 -11.37
N HIS A 32 11.33 3.88 -11.24
CA HIS A 32 11.76 2.49 -11.21
C HIS A 32 10.97 1.68 -12.23
N PHE A 33 11.64 1.25 -13.29
CA PHE A 33 11.00 0.50 -14.39
C PHE A 33 11.06 -1.00 -14.09
N LYS A 34 9.90 -1.67 -14.15
CA LYS A 34 9.75 -3.10 -13.90
C LYS A 34 9.71 -3.90 -15.21
N SER A 35 8.93 -3.40 -16.17
CA SER A 35 8.80 -3.95 -17.50
C SER A 35 8.30 -2.85 -18.42
N ARG A 36 8.13 -3.16 -19.73
CA ARG A 36 7.64 -2.18 -20.69
C ARG A 36 6.25 -1.69 -20.29
N GLY A 37 6.11 -0.40 -20.04
CA GLY A 37 4.85 0.23 -19.63
C GLY A 37 4.48 0.04 -18.16
N ASP A 38 5.34 -0.64 -17.38
CA ASP A 38 5.13 -0.83 -15.95
C ASP A 38 6.28 -0.20 -15.17
N PHE A 39 5.94 0.68 -14.23
CA PHE A 39 6.93 1.42 -13.45
C PHE A 39 6.37 1.83 -12.10
N ALA A 40 7.25 2.21 -11.19
CA ALA A 40 6.91 2.87 -9.93
C ALA A 40 7.51 4.27 -9.88
N THR A 41 6.88 5.16 -9.12
CA THR A 41 7.46 6.46 -8.79
C THR A 41 8.13 6.40 -7.42
N GLU A 42 8.92 7.41 -7.06
CA GLU A 42 9.48 7.50 -5.71
C GLU A 42 8.37 7.61 -4.65
N VAL A 43 7.20 8.13 -5.03
CA VAL A 43 6.04 8.24 -4.13
C VAL A 43 5.48 6.85 -3.80
N ASP A 44 5.41 5.93 -4.79
CA ASP A 44 5.01 4.52 -4.54
C ASP A 44 5.88 3.90 -3.46
N LEU A 45 7.19 4.06 -3.56
CA LEU A 45 8.13 3.48 -2.60
C LEU A 45 8.01 4.12 -1.22
N ALA A 46 7.84 5.43 -1.16
CA ALA A 46 7.71 6.15 0.09
C ALA A 46 6.43 5.76 0.84
N ILE A 47 5.30 5.67 0.13
CA ILE A 47 4.02 5.27 0.71
C ILE A 47 4.09 3.83 1.20
N GLU A 48 4.62 2.91 0.39
CA GLU A 48 4.72 1.50 0.79
C GLU A 48 5.57 1.33 2.04
N LYS A 49 6.71 2.03 2.12
CA LYS A 49 7.57 1.98 3.30
C LYS A 49 6.84 2.44 4.55
N GLN A 50 6.10 3.55 4.47
CA GLN A 50 5.35 4.06 5.62
C GLN A 50 4.19 3.16 6.00
N LEU A 51 3.43 2.64 5.04
CA LEU A 51 2.36 1.67 5.33
C LEU A 51 2.91 0.43 6.02
N ARG A 52 4.04 -0.10 5.55
CA ARG A 52 4.70 -1.25 6.15
C ARG A 52 5.07 -0.97 7.60
N ASP A 53 5.75 0.14 7.84
CA ASP A 53 6.21 0.50 9.19
C ASP A 53 5.02 0.70 10.14
N ILE A 54 4.00 1.43 9.71
CA ILE A 54 2.82 1.72 10.53
C ILE A 54 2.03 0.44 10.84
N LEU A 55 1.71 -0.36 9.83
CA LEU A 55 0.90 -1.56 10.01
C LEU A 55 1.61 -2.61 10.84
N GLN A 56 2.90 -2.83 10.64
CA GLN A 56 3.69 -3.76 11.46
C GLN A 56 3.78 -3.29 12.89
N GLN A 57 3.98 -2.00 13.12
CA GLN A 57 4.09 -1.44 14.46
C GLN A 57 2.76 -1.51 15.22
N MET A 58 1.65 -1.23 14.55
CA MET A 58 0.33 -1.22 15.16
C MET A 58 -0.23 -2.63 15.42
N THR A 59 0.04 -3.57 14.53
CA THR A 59 -0.63 -4.89 14.55
C THR A 59 0.30 -6.06 14.78
N GLY A 60 1.60 -5.88 14.58
CA GLY A 60 2.57 -7.00 14.62
C GLY A 60 2.43 -7.96 13.44
N ILE A 61 1.54 -7.68 12.49
CA ILE A 61 1.31 -8.53 11.32
C ILE A 61 2.25 -8.09 10.19
N PRO A 62 2.93 -9.04 9.51
CA PRO A 62 3.84 -8.69 8.41
C PRO A 62 3.09 -8.09 7.22
N VAL A 63 3.83 -7.35 6.41
CA VAL A 63 3.30 -6.66 5.23
C VAL A 63 3.99 -7.20 3.97
N TYR A 64 3.18 -7.52 2.97
CA TYR A 64 3.65 -7.81 1.61
C TYR A 64 3.23 -6.64 0.72
N GLY A 65 4.21 -5.99 0.09
CA GLY A 65 3.98 -4.83 -0.75
C GLY A 65 4.29 -5.10 -2.21
N GLU A 66 3.59 -4.42 -3.10
CA GLU A 66 3.80 -4.56 -4.54
C GLU A 66 5.22 -4.16 -4.95
N GLU A 67 5.78 -3.13 -4.33
CA GLU A 67 7.06 -2.57 -4.76
C GLU A 67 8.27 -3.31 -4.17
N SER A 68 8.27 -3.56 -2.86
CA SER A 68 9.40 -4.17 -2.18
C SER A 68 9.15 -5.61 -1.73
N GLY A 69 7.97 -6.16 -1.99
CA GLY A 69 7.65 -7.54 -1.67
C GLY A 69 7.55 -7.81 -0.18
N GLY A 70 8.16 -8.90 0.24
CA GLY A 70 8.15 -9.41 1.61
C GLY A 70 7.88 -10.90 1.62
N SER A 71 7.77 -11.48 2.81
CA SER A 71 7.39 -12.90 2.97
C SER A 71 5.88 -13.04 3.05
N ILE A 72 5.36 -14.11 2.45
CA ILE A 72 3.95 -14.45 2.57
C ILE A 72 3.76 -15.34 3.79
N HIS A 73 2.85 -14.95 4.67
CA HIS A 73 2.50 -15.65 5.90
C HIS A 73 1.01 -15.99 5.88
N ASP A 74 0.57 -16.85 6.81
CA ASP A 74 -0.85 -17.19 6.94
C ASP A 74 -1.72 -15.96 7.17
N THR A 75 -1.18 -14.98 7.91
CA THR A 75 -1.82 -13.68 8.11
C THR A 75 -0.85 -12.61 7.64
N VAL A 76 -1.27 -11.81 6.69
CA VAL A 76 -0.40 -10.83 6.05
C VAL A 76 -1.22 -9.63 5.53
N TRP A 77 -0.69 -8.43 5.75
CA TRP A 77 -1.19 -7.25 5.07
C TRP A 77 -0.65 -7.24 3.63
N VAL A 78 -1.53 -7.04 2.67
CA VAL A 78 -1.14 -6.86 1.26
C VAL A 78 -1.43 -5.42 0.89
N VAL A 79 -0.42 -4.70 0.43
CA VAL A 79 -0.56 -3.29 0.09
C VAL A 79 -0.12 -3.01 -1.33
N ASP A 80 -0.88 -2.14 -2.00
CA ASP A 80 -0.49 -1.50 -3.24
C ASP A 80 -0.49 0.01 -2.94
N PRO A 81 0.69 0.64 -2.88
CA PRO A 81 0.79 2.03 -2.48
C PRO A 81 0.12 2.98 -3.46
N ILE A 82 0.15 2.65 -4.76
CA ILE A 82 -0.56 3.40 -5.80
C ILE A 82 -1.06 2.43 -6.86
N ASP A 83 -2.35 2.13 -6.81
CA ASP A 83 -3.03 1.45 -7.91
C ASP A 83 -3.30 2.49 -9.00
N GLY A 84 -2.88 2.19 -10.23
CA GLY A 84 -2.97 3.14 -11.34
C GLY A 84 -1.79 4.11 -11.40
N THR A 85 -0.57 3.62 -11.21
CA THR A 85 0.65 4.43 -11.20
C THR A 85 0.83 5.26 -12.47
N ALA A 86 0.50 4.70 -13.64
CA ALA A 86 0.61 5.43 -14.90
C ALA A 86 -0.33 6.64 -14.93
N ASN A 87 -1.57 6.48 -14.44
CA ASN A 87 -2.51 7.59 -14.30
C ASN A 87 -1.99 8.63 -13.31
N TYR A 88 -1.49 8.15 -12.17
CA TYR A 88 -0.96 9.00 -11.12
C TYR A 88 0.20 9.87 -11.62
N SER A 89 1.15 9.24 -12.31
CA SER A 89 2.31 9.93 -12.89
C SER A 89 1.89 10.95 -13.96
N ALA A 90 0.86 10.66 -14.73
CA ALA A 90 0.33 11.56 -15.75
C ALA A 90 -0.53 12.70 -15.18
N GLY A 91 -0.74 12.75 -13.86
CA GLY A 91 -1.59 13.75 -13.22
C GLY A 91 -3.08 13.43 -13.31
N ASN A 92 -3.44 12.21 -13.72
CA ASN A 92 -4.83 11.75 -13.80
C ASN A 92 -5.26 11.22 -12.44
N PRO A 93 -6.39 11.67 -11.85
CA PRO A 93 -6.82 11.25 -10.52
C PRO A 93 -7.35 9.82 -10.42
N MET A 94 -7.36 9.06 -11.51
CA MET A 94 -7.80 7.66 -11.52
C MET A 94 -6.73 6.76 -10.90
N ALA A 95 -6.49 6.95 -9.62
CA ALA A 95 -5.50 6.20 -8.85
C ALA A 95 -5.97 6.09 -7.39
N GLY A 96 -5.47 5.12 -6.67
CA GLY A 96 -5.85 4.91 -5.27
C GLY A 96 -4.81 4.12 -4.50
N ILE A 97 -5.00 4.02 -3.19
CA ILE A 97 -4.18 3.21 -2.28
C ILE A 97 -5.00 1.98 -1.89
N LEU A 98 -4.43 0.79 -2.02
CA LEU A 98 -5.10 -0.46 -1.67
C LEU A 98 -4.40 -1.11 -0.48
N VAL A 99 -5.19 -1.47 0.54
CA VAL A 99 -4.72 -2.19 1.73
C VAL A 99 -5.71 -3.32 2.02
N ALA A 100 -5.21 -4.53 2.13
CA ALA A 100 -6.02 -5.69 2.47
C ALA A 100 -5.33 -6.55 3.52
N LEU A 101 -6.09 -7.20 4.39
CA LEU A 101 -5.59 -8.23 5.29
C LEU A 101 -6.07 -9.58 4.81
N VAL A 102 -5.13 -10.47 4.58
CA VAL A 102 -5.42 -11.86 4.18
C VAL A 102 -5.05 -12.78 5.35
N HIS A 103 -5.99 -13.65 5.71
CA HIS A 103 -5.80 -14.63 6.77
C HIS A 103 -6.24 -16.00 6.23
N GLU A 104 -5.30 -16.96 6.24
CA GLU A 104 -5.52 -18.32 5.73
C GLU A 104 -6.16 -18.32 4.34
N GLY A 105 -5.65 -17.48 3.45
CA GLY A 105 -6.11 -17.38 2.07
C GLY A 105 -7.43 -16.61 1.85
N GLN A 106 -8.00 -16.04 2.91
CA GLN A 106 -9.24 -15.28 2.83
C GLN A 106 -8.99 -13.80 3.12
N THR A 107 -9.54 -12.91 2.29
CA THR A 107 -9.52 -11.48 2.58
C THR A 107 -10.50 -11.18 3.70
N VAL A 108 -10.00 -10.67 4.82
CA VAL A 108 -10.83 -10.35 6.00
C VAL A 108 -10.99 -8.85 6.23
N VAL A 109 -10.11 -8.04 5.65
CA VAL A 109 -10.17 -6.57 5.65
C VAL A 109 -9.76 -6.07 4.28
N ALA A 110 -10.44 -5.07 3.80
CA ALA A 110 -10.05 -4.38 2.58
C ALA A 110 -10.59 -2.93 2.59
#